data_450cb47f1c97c47a2b6643ea924e0014
#
_entry.id   450cb47f1c97c47a2b6643ea924e0014
#
_cell.length_a   1.000
_cell.length_b   1.000
_cell.length_c   1.000
_cell.angle_alpha   90.00
_cell.angle_beta   90.00
_cell.angle_gamma   90.00
#
_symmetry.space_group_name_H-M   'P 1'
#
loop_
_entity.id
_entity.type
_entity.pdbx_description
1 polymer ?
#
loop_
_entity_poly.entity_id
_entity_poly.type
_entity_poly.pdbx_seq_one_letter_code
_entity_poly.pdbx_strand_id
1 'polypeptide(L)'
;FFSTALGGLAACFAAFVLLVNLSTPFARACGRIPLLADLAKAVSWSPSLSAAVENDYVQPLRLSQSQNGITARVEYLIVDRKQVDVFFSIQSDDYAHLDLDHPTLTVPGEQEGYASSFSSYGIENGDLMELRIDFMNRDVPDSLTMTFGVYDNKHLYENQKPPAQSNVADYGDELLSDNPREQREILATFTFELRFDPTYTEQGTVIDVGETFLLDGQSVTLTEAEIYPTHLRLNFDYDPANTAWLTELNFYLENERGERFNGIVNGISATGNPDDPSTDSVWLDSPYFSTGEHLTLHVTGASWIDKGQERVKVDLAKGMIEDPPQGVRLEWAEKRNAGWVVSFSAGYRWEKTMHYQIWKSCFYDEDGTAHDIDQRGVSDSPMILGEISGAELESYEAAEKAAKEEGRYFETFGLKDCTADCVWLEPCWTRITDSTAQVVIK
;
A
#
# COMPACT_ATOMS: atom_id res chain seq x y z
N PHE A 1 59.63 20.39 14.49
CA PHE A 1 58.30 20.56 15.11
C PHE A 1 57.18 20.80 14.06
N PHE A 2 57.44 21.43 12.96
CA PHE A 2 56.39 21.66 11.91
C PHE A 2 56.06 20.42 11.10
N SER A 3 57.00 19.50 10.87
CA SER A 3 56.77 18.30 10.06
C SER A 3 55.94 17.23 10.81
N THR A 4 56.04 17.17 12.11
CA THR A 4 55.24 16.23 12.95
C THR A 4 53.79 16.71 13.09
N ALA A 5 53.51 18.02 13.12
CA ALA A 5 52.19 18.59 13.17
C ALA A 5 51.44 18.40 11.83
N LEU A 6 52.10 18.56 10.68
CA LEU A 6 51.51 18.30 9.37
C LEU A 6 51.19 16.81 9.16
N GLY A 7 52.05 15.93 9.59
CA GLY A 7 51.85 14.48 9.54
C GLY A 7 50.64 14.00 10.41
N GLY A 8 50.48 14.63 11.58
CA GLY A 8 49.33 14.36 12.46
C GLY A 8 48.01 14.85 11.85
N LEU A 9 47.98 16.03 11.25
CA LEU A 9 46.80 16.57 10.59
C LEU A 9 46.38 15.71 9.36
N ALA A 10 47.36 15.27 8.56
CA ALA A 10 47.11 14.43 7.40
C ALA A 10 46.60 13.03 7.82
N ALA A 11 47.10 12.44 8.91
CA ALA A 11 46.64 11.20 9.46
C ALA A 11 45.22 11.31 10.05
N CYS A 12 44.91 12.42 10.74
CA CYS A 12 43.54 12.66 11.25
C CYS A 12 42.57 12.90 10.10
N PHE A 13 42.97 13.58 9.06
CA PHE A 13 42.12 13.78 7.86
C PHE A 13 41.87 12.47 7.10
N ALA A 14 42.91 11.63 6.92
CA ALA A 14 42.76 10.32 6.30
C ALA A 14 41.88 9.38 7.15
N ALA A 15 42.03 9.39 8.48
CA ALA A 15 41.17 8.65 9.39
C ALA A 15 39.71 9.16 9.36
N PHE A 16 39.53 10.48 9.27
CA PHE A 16 38.20 11.10 9.11
C PHE A 16 37.55 10.69 7.79
N VAL A 17 38.28 10.75 6.67
CA VAL A 17 37.79 10.31 5.35
C VAL A 17 37.44 8.82 5.35
N LEU A 18 38.26 7.97 5.98
CA LEU A 18 37.98 6.55 6.12
C LEU A 18 36.73 6.31 6.97
N LEU A 19 36.59 7.00 8.09
CA LEU A 19 35.41 6.86 8.97
C LEU A 19 34.12 7.35 8.30
N VAL A 20 34.18 8.42 7.54
CA VAL A 20 33.02 8.93 6.75
C VAL A 20 32.62 7.94 5.67
N ASN A 21 33.56 7.26 5.01
CA ASN A 21 33.29 6.31 3.94
C ASN A 21 33.01 4.87 4.42
N LEU A 22 33.40 4.50 5.67
CA LEU A 22 33.21 3.15 6.21
C LEU A 22 32.11 3.08 7.27
N SER A 23 31.54 4.20 7.71
CA SER A 23 30.55 4.22 8.79
C SER A 23 29.47 5.26 8.50
N THR A 24 28.33 4.78 7.98
CA THR A 24 27.11 5.57 7.80
C THR A 24 26.67 6.32 9.08
N PRO A 25 26.72 5.72 10.30
CA PRO A 25 26.45 6.46 11.54
C PRO A 25 27.41 7.61 11.79
N PHE A 26 28.66 7.50 11.38
CA PHE A 26 29.67 8.55 11.58
C PHE A 26 29.51 9.68 10.56
N ALA A 27 29.17 9.36 9.31
CA ALA A 27 28.85 10.37 8.28
C ALA A 27 27.63 11.20 8.68
N ARG A 28 26.60 10.58 9.28
CA ARG A 28 25.42 11.24 9.85
C ARG A 28 25.80 12.14 11.05
N ALA A 29 26.65 11.67 11.95
CA ALA A 29 27.11 12.43 13.13
C ALA A 29 27.96 13.67 12.77
N CYS A 30 28.65 13.66 11.64
CA CYS A 30 29.48 14.79 11.18
C CYS A 30 28.67 15.94 10.54
N GLY A 31 27.33 15.85 10.54
CA GLY A 31 26.46 16.98 10.17
C GLY A 31 26.60 17.44 8.71
N ARG A 32 27.08 16.56 7.84
CA ARG A 32 27.23 16.91 6.42
C ARG A 32 25.90 17.17 5.75
N ILE A 33 24.78 16.81 6.43
CA ILE A 33 23.48 16.71 5.75
C ILE A 33 22.31 16.87 6.74
N PRO A 34 21.96 18.07 7.20
CA PRO A 34 20.66 18.29 7.84
C PRO A 34 19.52 17.81 6.91
N LEU A 35 19.65 18.04 5.63
CA LEU A 35 18.70 17.71 4.58
C LEU A 35 18.51 16.19 4.38
N LEU A 36 19.56 15.34 4.48
CA LEU A 36 19.42 13.88 4.38
C LEU A 36 18.88 13.22 5.66
N ALA A 37 18.90 13.93 6.79
CA ALA A 37 18.26 13.42 8.00
C ALA A 37 16.73 13.35 7.84
N ASP A 38 16.13 14.37 7.22
CA ASP A 38 14.69 14.40 6.95
C ASP A 38 14.30 13.36 5.91
N LEU A 39 15.11 13.20 4.84
CA LEU A 39 14.91 12.14 3.87
C LEU A 39 15.06 10.74 4.51
N ALA A 40 16.09 10.51 5.33
CA ALA A 40 16.27 9.24 6.04
C ALA A 40 15.10 8.94 6.99
N LYS A 41 14.50 9.96 7.62
CA LYS A 41 13.26 9.82 8.39
C LYS A 41 12.09 9.44 7.49
N ALA A 42 11.91 10.13 6.37
CA ALA A 42 10.81 9.90 5.43
C ALA A 42 10.84 8.49 4.81
N VAL A 43 12.03 7.90 4.55
CA VAL A 43 12.17 6.56 3.97
C VAL A 43 12.34 5.45 5.00
N SER A 44 12.35 5.74 6.29
CA SER A 44 12.70 4.77 7.37
C SER A 44 11.79 3.54 7.43
N TRP A 45 10.60 3.62 6.87
CA TRP A 45 9.63 2.54 6.77
C TRP A 45 9.92 1.58 5.59
N SER A 46 10.74 1.99 4.61
CA SER A 46 11.12 1.20 3.42
C SER A 46 12.59 0.79 3.47
N PRO A 47 12.91 -0.48 3.65
CA PRO A 47 14.28 -0.99 3.60
C PRO A 47 15.01 -0.65 2.30
N SER A 48 14.31 -0.76 1.15
CA SER A 48 14.88 -0.45 -0.16
C SER A 48 15.28 1.01 -0.31
N LEU A 49 14.36 1.94 0.03
CA LEU A 49 14.63 3.38 -0.06
C LEU A 49 15.67 3.80 0.98
N SER A 50 15.66 3.19 2.18
CA SER A 50 16.72 3.41 3.16
C SER A 50 18.09 2.99 2.64
N ALA A 51 18.17 1.82 1.98
CA ALA A 51 19.40 1.36 1.34
C ALA A 51 19.83 2.28 0.18
N ALA A 52 18.90 2.80 -0.62
CA ALA A 52 19.19 3.79 -1.65
C ALA A 52 19.81 5.06 -1.07
N VAL A 53 19.24 5.61 0.01
CA VAL A 53 19.78 6.78 0.71
C VAL A 53 21.17 6.48 1.32
N GLU A 54 21.35 5.30 1.89
CA GLU A 54 22.63 4.87 2.50
C GLU A 54 23.76 4.70 1.46
N ASN A 55 23.40 4.41 0.21
CA ASN A 55 24.35 4.29 -0.90
C ASN A 55 24.44 5.54 -1.79
N ASP A 56 24.00 6.71 -1.28
CA ASP A 56 24.00 7.99 -2.01
C ASP A 56 23.21 7.95 -3.34
N TYR A 57 22.26 7.02 -3.46
CA TYR A 57 21.42 6.84 -4.64
C TYR A 57 20.18 7.74 -4.57
N VAL A 58 20.41 9.06 -4.66
CA VAL A 58 19.40 10.11 -4.51
C VAL A 58 19.70 11.25 -5.48
N GLN A 59 18.71 11.66 -6.26
CA GLN A 59 18.80 12.84 -7.12
C GLN A 59 18.24 14.08 -6.40
N PRO A 60 19.05 15.09 -6.03
CA PRO A 60 18.54 16.34 -5.45
C PRO A 60 17.94 17.24 -6.54
N LEU A 61 16.75 17.77 -6.33
CA LEU A 61 16.10 18.72 -7.25
C LEU A 61 16.09 20.16 -6.73
N ARG A 62 15.69 20.39 -5.48
CA ARG A 62 15.59 21.71 -4.83
C ARG A 62 14.69 22.70 -5.59
N LEU A 63 13.57 22.23 -6.12
CA LEU A 63 12.57 23.09 -6.73
C LEU A 63 11.70 23.74 -5.64
N SER A 64 11.32 25.02 -5.82
CA SER A 64 10.48 25.72 -4.84
C SER A 64 9.53 26.68 -5.54
N GLN A 65 8.30 26.73 -5.08
CA GLN A 65 7.27 27.67 -5.49
C GLN A 65 6.54 28.21 -4.26
N SER A 66 6.07 29.46 -4.30
CA SER A 66 5.31 30.07 -3.21
C SER A 66 4.06 30.76 -3.77
N GLN A 67 2.92 30.54 -3.15
CA GLN A 67 1.65 31.14 -3.48
C GLN A 67 0.79 31.29 -2.22
N ASN A 68 0.16 32.45 -2.03
CA ASN A 68 -0.79 32.72 -0.93
C ASN A 68 -0.27 32.38 0.47
N GLY A 69 1.01 32.69 0.77
CA GLY A 69 1.64 32.39 2.07
C GLY A 69 2.04 30.92 2.26
N ILE A 70 1.84 30.09 1.23
CA ILE A 70 2.21 28.66 1.23
C ILE A 70 3.41 28.45 0.31
N THR A 71 4.40 27.70 0.78
CA THR A 71 5.59 27.32 0.02
C THR A 71 5.63 25.81 -0.17
N ALA A 72 5.66 25.36 -1.42
CA ALA A 72 5.90 23.97 -1.79
C ALA A 72 7.33 23.79 -2.28
N ARG A 73 7.99 22.71 -1.87
CA ARG A 73 9.34 22.35 -2.31
C ARG A 73 9.40 20.90 -2.74
N VAL A 74 10.02 20.62 -3.87
CA VAL A 74 10.44 19.26 -4.25
C VAL A 74 11.94 19.19 -3.98
N GLU A 75 12.32 18.34 -3.03
CA GLU A 75 13.68 18.30 -2.48
C GLU A 75 14.52 17.21 -3.15
N TYR A 76 13.94 15.99 -3.29
CA TYR A 76 14.67 14.80 -3.74
C TYR A 76 13.81 13.91 -4.62
N LEU A 77 14.50 13.13 -5.45
CA LEU A 77 13.97 11.94 -6.12
C LEU A 77 14.84 10.74 -5.77
N ILE A 78 14.19 9.57 -5.62
CA ILE A 78 14.83 8.28 -5.75
C ILE A 78 14.18 7.64 -6.98
N VAL A 79 14.98 7.33 -8.00
CA VAL A 79 14.47 6.95 -9.32
C VAL A 79 15.24 5.74 -9.81
N ASP A 80 14.56 4.78 -10.37
CA ASP A 80 15.18 3.72 -11.17
C ASP A 80 14.44 3.56 -12.51
N ARG A 81 14.65 2.47 -13.18
CA ARG A 81 14.10 2.23 -14.51
C ARG A 81 12.56 2.14 -14.53
N LYS A 82 11.94 1.78 -13.41
CA LYS A 82 10.49 1.51 -13.33
C LYS A 82 9.74 2.38 -12.34
N GLN A 83 10.43 2.96 -11.36
CA GLN A 83 9.80 3.69 -10.28
C GLN A 83 10.43 5.05 -10.04
N VAL A 84 9.60 6.01 -9.64
CA VAL A 84 9.98 7.34 -9.18
C VAL A 84 9.36 7.59 -7.82
N ASP A 85 10.18 7.81 -6.80
CA ASP A 85 9.75 8.28 -5.49
C ASP A 85 10.10 9.76 -5.37
N VAL A 86 9.07 10.62 -5.28
CA VAL A 86 9.19 12.09 -5.20
C VAL A 86 9.04 12.52 -3.75
N PHE A 87 10.07 13.16 -3.20
CA PHE A 87 10.05 13.69 -1.84
C PHE A 87 9.87 15.21 -1.88
N PHE A 88 8.77 15.67 -1.30
CA PHE A 88 8.39 17.06 -1.32
C PHE A 88 7.74 17.50 -0.01
N SER A 89 7.65 18.79 0.24
CA SER A 89 7.06 19.38 1.44
C SER A 89 6.19 20.58 1.11
N ILE A 90 5.22 20.87 1.98
CA ILE A 90 4.45 22.10 2.01
C ILE A 90 4.67 22.81 3.35
N GLN A 91 4.83 24.11 3.34
CA GLN A 91 5.07 24.90 4.54
C GLN A 91 4.34 26.24 4.49
N SER A 92 3.77 26.67 5.62
CA SER A 92 3.19 28.00 5.81
C SER A 92 3.34 28.45 7.24
N ASP A 93 3.50 29.76 7.43
CA ASP A 93 3.41 30.41 8.74
C ASP A 93 1.97 30.85 9.05
N ASP A 94 1.10 30.92 8.05
CA ASP A 94 -0.28 31.41 8.16
C ASP A 94 -1.28 30.29 8.45
N TYR A 95 -0.96 29.04 8.08
CA TYR A 95 -1.83 27.86 8.18
C TYR A 95 -1.16 26.75 8.98
N ALA A 96 -1.83 26.26 10.02
CA ALA A 96 -1.31 25.20 10.89
C ALA A 96 -1.60 23.79 10.37
N HIS A 97 -2.67 23.62 9.57
CA HIS A 97 -3.21 22.31 9.19
C HIS A 97 -3.41 22.23 7.67
N LEU A 98 -2.30 22.35 6.93
CA LEU A 98 -2.33 22.17 5.48
C LEU A 98 -2.42 20.69 5.12
N ASP A 99 -3.22 20.41 4.10
CA ASP A 99 -3.29 19.13 3.42
C ASP A 99 -3.37 19.36 1.91
N LEU A 100 -3.29 18.30 1.12
CA LEU A 100 -3.28 18.42 -0.34
C LEU A 100 -4.10 17.31 -1.00
N ASP A 101 -4.61 17.62 -2.20
CA ASP A 101 -5.20 16.63 -3.07
C ASP A 101 -4.14 15.66 -3.60
N HIS A 102 -4.55 14.41 -3.90
CA HIS A 102 -3.65 13.46 -4.54
C HIS A 102 -3.02 14.11 -5.79
N PRO A 103 -1.67 14.15 -5.89
CA PRO A 103 -1.00 14.79 -7.02
C PRO A 103 -1.43 14.20 -8.36
N THR A 104 -1.80 15.08 -9.29
CA THR A 104 -2.08 14.72 -10.68
C THR A 104 -0.79 14.73 -11.48
N LEU A 105 -0.57 13.69 -12.26
CA LEU A 105 0.63 13.51 -13.06
C LEU A 105 0.30 13.64 -14.55
N THR A 106 1.14 14.37 -15.27
CA THR A 106 1.07 14.47 -16.74
C THR A 106 2.40 13.99 -17.31
N VAL A 107 2.32 12.92 -18.10
CA VAL A 107 3.47 12.32 -18.78
C VAL A 107 3.43 12.74 -20.25
N PRO A 108 4.51 13.29 -20.83
CA PRO A 108 4.55 13.71 -22.22
C PRO A 108 4.25 12.54 -23.19
N GLY A 109 3.26 12.74 -24.06
CA GLY A 109 2.94 11.79 -25.14
C GLY A 109 2.05 10.62 -24.78
N GLU A 110 1.61 10.47 -23.51
CA GLU A 110 0.79 9.33 -23.06
C GLU A 110 -0.27 9.72 -22.05
N GLN A 111 -1.40 9.01 -22.05
CA GLN A 111 -2.52 9.27 -21.15
C GLN A 111 -2.65 8.26 -20.00
N GLU A 112 -2.04 7.06 -20.11
CA GLU A 112 -2.21 5.97 -19.11
C GLU A 112 -0.93 5.12 -18.99
N GLY A 113 -0.80 4.30 -17.93
CA GLY A 113 0.22 3.27 -17.78
C GLY A 113 1.21 3.51 -16.65
N TYR A 114 0.75 4.13 -15.56
CA TYR A 114 1.43 4.15 -14.26
C TYR A 114 0.42 3.93 -13.14
N ALA A 115 0.90 3.46 -12.01
CA ALA A 115 0.18 3.49 -10.75
C ALA A 115 0.87 4.47 -9.80
N SER A 116 0.12 5.14 -8.93
CA SER A 116 0.71 6.04 -7.93
C SER A 116 0.09 5.83 -6.57
N SER A 117 0.90 5.99 -5.53
CA SER A 117 0.47 6.00 -4.15
C SER A 117 0.99 7.23 -3.44
N PHE A 118 0.16 7.82 -2.60
CA PHE A 118 0.46 9.02 -1.84
C PHE A 118 -0.23 8.98 -0.48
N SER A 119 0.42 9.49 0.56
CA SER A 119 -0.17 9.67 1.88
C SER A 119 0.29 10.99 2.47
N SER A 120 -0.68 11.81 2.90
CA SER A 120 -0.45 13.06 3.65
C SER A 120 -0.89 12.96 5.12
N TYR A 121 -1.39 11.78 5.56
CA TYR A 121 -1.95 11.64 6.90
C TYR A 121 -0.90 11.75 8.01
N GLY A 122 -1.14 12.65 8.97
CA GLY A 122 -0.29 12.84 10.14
C GLY A 122 1.02 13.57 9.85
N ILE A 123 1.13 14.27 8.72
CA ILE A 123 2.31 15.03 8.32
C ILE A 123 2.23 16.43 8.94
N GLU A 124 3.32 16.83 9.60
CA GLU A 124 3.44 18.18 10.15
C GLU A 124 3.89 19.19 9.08
N ASN A 125 3.62 20.47 9.35
CA ASN A 125 3.99 21.59 8.47
C ASN A 125 5.50 21.59 8.18
N GLY A 126 5.86 21.34 6.92
CA GLY A 126 7.24 21.28 6.44
C GLY A 126 7.89 19.89 6.46
N ASP A 127 7.22 18.85 6.95
CA ASP A 127 7.72 17.48 6.84
C ASP A 127 7.75 17.00 5.37
N LEU A 128 8.67 16.09 5.06
CA LEU A 128 8.75 15.47 3.74
C LEU A 128 7.65 14.41 3.57
N MET A 129 6.91 14.55 2.48
CA MET A 129 5.93 13.62 1.97
C MET A 129 6.52 12.81 0.83
N GLU A 130 6.04 11.60 0.61
CA GLU A 130 6.42 10.74 -0.50
C GLU A 130 5.25 10.54 -1.45
N LEU A 131 5.50 10.80 -2.75
CA LEU A 131 4.65 10.33 -3.85
C LEU A 131 5.43 9.27 -4.60
N ARG A 132 4.93 8.04 -4.58
CA ARG A 132 5.47 6.92 -5.35
C ARG A 132 4.74 6.78 -6.67
N ILE A 133 5.48 6.58 -7.75
CA ILE A 133 4.96 6.40 -9.11
C ILE A 133 5.66 5.17 -9.70
N ASP A 134 4.90 4.13 -10.00
CA ASP A 134 5.39 2.93 -10.67
C ASP A 134 4.89 2.91 -12.11
N PHE A 135 5.80 2.79 -13.05
CA PHE A 135 5.53 2.77 -14.48
C PHE A 135 5.22 1.37 -15.02
N MET A 136 5.07 0.40 -14.14
CA MET A 136 4.60 -0.94 -14.46
C MET A 136 5.41 -1.61 -15.59
N ASN A 137 4.80 -1.72 -16.76
CA ASN A 137 5.37 -2.44 -17.91
C ASN A 137 6.24 -1.57 -18.82
N ARG A 138 6.46 -0.30 -18.49
CA ARG A 138 7.29 0.62 -19.28
C ARG A 138 8.40 1.25 -18.45
N ASP A 139 9.37 1.84 -19.11
CA ASP A 139 10.44 2.56 -18.45
C ASP A 139 10.00 3.97 -18.04
N VAL A 140 10.62 4.51 -17.00
CA VAL A 140 10.43 5.88 -16.54
C VAL A 140 10.74 6.84 -17.69
N PRO A 141 9.87 7.84 -17.99
CA PRO A 141 10.12 8.84 -19.02
C PRO A 141 11.25 9.80 -18.62
N ASP A 142 11.73 10.62 -19.55
CA ASP A 142 12.75 11.64 -19.24
C ASP A 142 12.26 12.72 -18.27
N SER A 143 10.93 12.96 -18.25
CA SER A 143 10.31 13.96 -17.37
C SER A 143 8.81 13.70 -17.20
N LEU A 144 8.24 14.28 -16.13
CA LEU A 144 6.80 14.39 -15.95
C LEU A 144 6.44 15.72 -15.28
N THR A 145 5.18 16.12 -15.36
CA THR A 145 4.64 17.25 -14.62
C THR A 145 3.78 16.76 -13.48
N MET A 146 4.06 17.22 -12.26
CA MET A 146 3.29 16.97 -11.05
C MET A 146 2.51 18.22 -10.66
N THR A 147 1.20 18.11 -10.46
CA THR A 147 0.32 19.22 -10.05
C THR A 147 -0.53 18.80 -8.87
N PHE A 148 -0.65 19.62 -7.83
CA PHE A 148 -1.51 19.38 -6.68
C PHE A 148 -2.10 20.69 -6.12
N GLY A 149 -3.30 20.58 -5.59
CA GLY A 149 -3.99 21.63 -4.85
C GLY A 149 -3.74 21.48 -3.35
N VAL A 150 -3.54 22.61 -2.65
CA VAL A 150 -3.38 22.65 -1.19
C VAL A 150 -4.60 23.33 -0.56
N TYR A 151 -5.11 22.77 0.53
CA TYR A 151 -6.27 23.26 1.26
C TYR A 151 -6.03 23.26 2.78
N ASP A 152 -6.86 24.00 3.54
CA ASP A 152 -6.83 24.00 5.01
C ASP A 152 -7.72 22.87 5.54
N ASN A 153 -7.14 21.92 6.24
CA ASN A 153 -7.81 20.77 6.82
C ASN A 153 -8.17 20.95 8.32
N LYS A 154 -8.30 22.20 8.74
CA LYS A 154 -8.59 22.59 10.14
C LYS A 154 -9.77 21.83 10.74
N HIS A 155 -10.80 21.54 9.96
CA HIS A 155 -12.02 20.87 10.41
C HIS A 155 -11.78 19.46 10.96
N LEU A 156 -10.83 18.71 10.43
CA LEU A 156 -10.49 17.38 10.95
C LEU A 156 -9.78 17.46 12.29
N TYR A 157 -9.02 18.52 12.54
CA TYR A 157 -8.28 18.70 13.80
C TYR A 157 -9.14 19.33 14.91
N GLU A 158 -10.06 20.23 14.57
CA GLU A 158 -11.00 20.83 15.54
C GLU A 158 -12.07 19.83 16.01
N ASN A 159 -12.42 18.86 15.19
CA ASN A 159 -13.40 17.81 15.49
C ASN A 159 -12.79 16.54 16.09
N GLN A 160 -11.49 16.48 16.33
CA GLN A 160 -10.85 15.41 17.14
C GLN A 160 -11.18 15.56 18.64
N LYS A 161 -12.45 15.77 18.97
CA LYS A 161 -12.94 15.17 20.21
C LYS A 161 -12.79 13.67 20.05
N PRO A 162 -12.32 12.93 21.11
CA PRO A 162 -12.46 11.47 21.11
C PRO A 162 -13.90 11.20 20.67
N PRO A 163 -14.16 10.29 19.73
CA PRO A 163 -15.50 10.08 19.24
C PRO A 163 -16.38 9.97 20.48
N ALA A 164 -17.15 11.02 20.76
CA ALA A 164 -18.26 10.91 21.69
C ALA A 164 -19.01 9.75 21.07
N GLN A 165 -19.13 8.62 21.80
CA GLN A 165 -19.80 7.40 21.39
C GLN A 165 -20.84 7.78 20.34
N SER A 166 -20.41 7.68 19.06
CA SER A 166 -21.25 8.08 17.93
C SER A 166 -22.47 7.21 18.08
N ASN A 167 -23.65 7.81 18.12
CA ASN A 167 -24.88 7.04 18.16
C ASN A 167 -24.79 6.05 17.00
N VAL A 168 -24.62 4.77 17.34
CA VAL A 168 -24.37 3.70 16.36
C VAL A 168 -25.53 3.62 15.34
N ALA A 169 -26.70 4.17 15.68
CA ALA A 169 -27.83 4.34 14.76
C ALA A 169 -27.51 5.21 13.52
N ASP A 170 -26.63 6.19 13.65
CA ASP A 170 -26.27 7.10 12.56
C ASP A 170 -25.23 6.47 11.63
N TYR A 171 -24.40 5.54 12.11
CA TYR A 171 -23.33 4.94 11.31
C TYR A 171 -23.86 4.09 10.14
N GLY A 172 -24.96 3.39 10.32
CA GLY A 172 -25.57 2.62 9.24
C GLY A 172 -26.14 3.50 8.12
N ASP A 173 -26.68 4.68 8.46
CA ASP A 173 -27.13 5.65 7.46
C ASP A 173 -25.94 6.37 6.82
N GLU A 174 -24.85 6.57 7.57
CA GLU A 174 -23.57 7.08 7.04
C GLU A 174 -22.99 6.15 5.97
N LEU A 175 -23.00 4.83 6.18
CA LEU A 175 -22.56 3.84 5.18
C LEU A 175 -23.38 3.84 3.89
N LEU A 176 -24.60 4.39 3.91
CA LEU A 176 -25.47 4.54 2.75
C LEU A 176 -25.49 5.97 2.20
N SER A 177 -24.80 6.90 2.84
CA SER A 177 -24.71 8.28 2.38
C SER A 177 -23.74 8.41 1.19
N ASP A 178 -23.93 9.46 0.38
CA ASP A 178 -22.86 9.92 -0.48
C ASP A 178 -21.73 10.37 0.43
N ASN A 179 -20.51 9.86 0.19
CA ASN A 179 -19.34 10.46 0.80
C ASN A 179 -19.24 11.90 0.24
N PRO A 180 -19.62 12.95 0.99
CA PRO A 180 -19.45 14.29 0.49
C PRO A 180 -17.93 14.45 0.35
N ARG A 181 -17.41 14.33 -0.88
CA ARG A 181 -16.18 15.02 -1.21
C ARG A 181 -16.47 16.46 -0.93
N GLU A 182 -16.19 16.89 0.30
CA GLU A 182 -16.35 18.28 0.69
C GLU A 182 -15.74 19.12 -0.42
N GLN A 183 -16.47 20.13 -0.90
CA GLN A 183 -15.92 21.12 -1.81
C GLN A 183 -14.87 21.88 -1.01
N ARG A 184 -13.63 21.33 -1.01
CA ARG A 184 -12.50 21.93 -0.31
C ARG A 184 -12.08 23.17 -1.08
N GLU A 185 -11.94 24.28 -0.38
CA GLU A 185 -11.42 25.50 -0.97
C GLU A 185 -9.90 25.33 -1.20
N ILE A 186 -9.49 25.30 -2.45
CA ILE A 186 -8.07 25.23 -2.81
C ILE A 186 -7.44 26.61 -2.58
N LEU A 187 -6.52 26.68 -1.63
CA LEU A 187 -5.78 27.88 -1.25
C LEU A 187 -4.64 28.20 -2.22
N ALA A 188 -3.99 27.16 -2.73
CA ALA A 188 -2.88 27.28 -3.65
C ALA A 188 -2.79 26.06 -4.57
N THR A 189 -2.29 26.25 -5.80
CA THR A 189 -2.01 25.14 -6.73
C THR A 189 -0.57 25.23 -7.18
N PHE A 190 0.16 24.13 -7.06
CA PHE A 190 1.56 24.04 -7.44
C PHE A 190 1.75 23.07 -8.60
N THR A 191 2.66 23.43 -9.51
CA THR A 191 2.97 22.60 -10.69
C THR A 191 4.48 22.55 -10.87
N PHE A 192 5.05 21.34 -10.81
CA PHE A 192 6.47 21.10 -10.96
C PHE A 192 6.76 20.22 -12.18
N GLU A 193 7.73 20.66 -13.01
CA GLU A 193 8.32 19.81 -14.04
C GLU A 193 9.48 19.03 -13.39
N LEU A 194 9.34 17.71 -13.31
CA LEU A 194 10.34 16.80 -12.76
C LEU A 194 11.13 16.19 -13.92
N ARG A 195 12.45 16.33 -13.89
CA ARG A 195 13.37 15.78 -14.87
C ARG A 195 14.23 14.72 -14.21
N PHE A 196 14.38 13.58 -14.85
CA PHE A 196 15.12 12.46 -14.33
C PHE A 196 16.49 12.36 -14.97
N ASP A 197 17.50 12.11 -14.16
CA ASP A 197 18.87 11.91 -14.64
C ASP A 197 19.01 10.47 -15.17
N PRO A 198 19.44 10.26 -16.43
CA PRO A 198 19.64 8.93 -17.02
C PRO A 198 20.53 8.00 -16.19
N THR A 199 21.45 8.56 -15.40
CA THR A 199 22.30 7.78 -14.49
C THR A 199 21.49 6.92 -13.53
N TYR A 200 20.30 7.37 -13.14
CA TYR A 200 19.39 6.64 -12.25
C TYR A 200 18.35 5.81 -13.04
N THR A 201 17.76 6.39 -14.10
CA THR A 201 16.67 5.72 -14.84
C THR A 201 17.11 4.50 -15.65
N GLU A 202 18.42 4.31 -15.86
CA GLU A 202 18.96 3.14 -16.55
C GLU A 202 19.27 1.97 -15.60
N GLN A 203 19.10 2.13 -14.29
CA GLN A 203 19.50 1.12 -13.31
C GLN A 203 18.42 0.05 -13.14
N GLY A 204 18.88 -1.18 -13.11
CA GLY A 204 18.05 -2.38 -12.91
C GLY A 204 18.57 -3.58 -13.68
N THR A 205 18.17 -4.75 -13.24
CA THR A 205 18.53 -6.04 -13.86
C THR A 205 17.29 -6.92 -13.95
N VAL A 206 17.06 -7.52 -15.11
CA VAL A 206 16.01 -8.52 -15.32
C VAL A 206 16.67 -9.89 -15.40
N ILE A 207 16.13 -10.85 -14.67
CA ILE A 207 16.57 -12.25 -14.65
C ILE A 207 15.42 -13.10 -15.18
N ASP A 208 15.64 -13.76 -16.33
CA ASP A 208 14.74 -14.79 -16.84
C ASP A 208 14.86 -16.02 -15.94
N VAL A 209 13.82 -16.35 -15.17
CA VAL A 209 13.81 -17.48 -14.22
C VAL A 209 13.21 -18.71 -14.91
N GLY A 210 11.97 -18.63 -15.37
CA GLY A 210 11.30 -19.71 -16.10
C GLY A 210 11.04 -20.98 -15.28
N GLU A 211 11.05 -20.89 -13.94
CA GLU A 211 10.90 -22.04 -13.05
C GLU A 211 9.42 -22.27 -12.69
N THR A 212 8.93 -23.49 -12.97
CA THR A 212 7.57 -23.91 -12.64
C THR A 212 7.56 -24.74 -11.37
N PHE A 213 6.65 -24.42 -10.46
CA PHE A 213 6.45 -25.14 -9.21
C PHE A 213 4.96 -25.43 -8.96
N LEU A 214 4.71 -26.45 -8.15
CA LEU A 214 3.36 -26.78 -7.72
C LEU A 214 3.08 -26.13 -6.36
N LEU A 215 1.96 -25.41 -6.25
CA LEU A 215 1.48 -24.83 -5.03
C LEU A 215 0.00 -25.19 -4.87
N ASP A 216 -0.30 -25.98 -3.85
CA ASP A 216 -1.66 -26.48 -3.58
C ASP A 216 -2.33 -27.18 -4.79
N GLY A 217 -1.54 -27.94 -5.55
CA GLY A 217 -1.98 -28.66 -6.74
C GLY A 217 -2.15 -27.78 -7.99
N GLN A 218 -1.88 -26.48 -7.89
CA GLN A 218 -1.89 -25.54 -9.01
C GLN A 218 -0.46 -25.34 -9.54
N SER A 219 -0.32 -25.22 -10.84
CA SER A 219 0.96 -24.97 -11.52
C SER A 219 1.20 -23.47 -11.66
N VAL A 220 2.27 -22.97 -11.04
CA VAL A 220 2.69 -21.57 -11.04
C VAL A 220 4.08 -21.49 -11.61
N THR A 221 4.31 -20.59 -12.55
CA THR A 221 5.64 -20.32 -13.14
C THR A 221 6.12 -18.96 -12.71
N LEU A 222 7.26 -18.87 -12.01
CA LEU A 222 8.01 -17.64 -11.86
C LEU A 222 8.76 -17.38 -13.17
N THR A 223 8.28 -16.44 -13.95
CA THR A 223 8.84 -16.14 -15.28
C THR A 223 10.09 -15.28 -15.19
N GLU A 224 10.00 -14.20 -14.43
CA GLU A 224 11.06 -13.19 -14.33
C GLU A 224 11.19 -12.65 -12.90
N ALA A 225 12.40 -12.22 -12.56
CA ALA A 225 12.71 -11.39 -11.39
C ALA A 225 13.41 -10.11 -11.86
N GLU A 226 12.78 -8.98 -11.59
CA GLU A 226 13.29 -7.66 -11.95
C GLU A 226 13.81 -6.98 -10.69
N ILE A 227 15.13 -6.70 -10.65
CA ILE A 227 15.80 -6.13 -9.47
C ILE A 227 16.16 -4.68 -9.76
N TYR A 228 15.52 -3.75 -9.08
CA TYR A 228 15.74 -2.31 -9.19
C TYR A 228 16.25 -1.73 -7.86
N PRO A 229 16.88 -0.54 -7.85
CA PRO A 229 17.29 0.13 -6.63
C PRO A 229 16.17 0.36 -5.60
N THR A 230 14.94 0.63 -6.06
CA THR A 230 13.80 0.94 -5.18
C THR A 230 12.99 -0.28 -4.77
N HIS A 231 12.95 -1.32 -5.60
CA HIS A 231 12.15 -2.52 -5.38
C HIS A 231 12.67 -3.73 -6.16
N LEU A 232 12.17 -4.91 -5.83
CA LEU A 232 12.24 -6.10 -6.67
C LEU A 232 10.82 -6.49 -7.08
N ARG A 233 10.61 -6.86 -8.35
CA ARG A 233 9.34 -7.38 -8.88
C ARG A 233 9.51 -8.83 -9.33
N LEU A 234 8.57 -9.69 -8.94
CA LEU A 234 8.45 -11.07 -9.41
C LEU A 234 7.22 -11.17 -10.30
N ASN A 235 7.40 -11.74 -11.50
CA ASN A 235 6.34 -11.92 -12.48
C ASN A 235 5.97 -13.40 -12.58
N PHE A 236 4.66 -13.68 -12.61
CA PHE A 236 4.13 -15.05 -12.61
C PHE A 236 3.28 -15.33 -13.84
N ASP A 237 3.24 -16.59 -14.21
CA ASP A 237 2.34 -17.14 -15.23
C ASP A 237 1.68 -18.42 -14.68
N TYR A 238 0.54 -18.81 -15.22
CA TYR A 238 -0.30 -19.85 -14.69
C TYR A 238 -0.73 -20.85 -15.75
N ASP A 239 -0.72 -22.15 -15.41
CA ASP A 239 -1.25 -23.16 -16.30
C ASP A 239 -2.79 -22.94 -16.47
N PRO A 240 -3.30 -22.82 -17.72
CA PRO A 240 -4.74 -22.71 -17.97
C PRO A 240 -5.57 -23.87 -17.38
N ALA A 241 -4.95 -25.03 -17.15
CA ALA A 241 -5.60 -26.19 -16.53
C ALA A 241 -5.77 -26.06 -15.00
N ASN A 242 -5.21 -25.04 -14.36
CA ASN A 242 -5.42 -24.77 -12.97
C ASN A 242 -6.91 -24.62 -12.64
N THR A 243 -7.31 -25.13 -11.50
CA THR A 243 -8.72 -25.09 -11.02
C THR A 243 -9.01 -23.88 -10.12
N ALA A 244 -8.01 -23.06 -9.83
CA ALA A 244 -8.11 -21.87 -9.01
C ALA A 244 -7.17 -20.78 -9.51
N TRP A 245 -7.52 -19.53 -9.18
CA TRP A 245 -6.74 -18.32 -9.42
C TRP A 245 -5.92 -17.99 -8.17
N LEU A 246 -4.63 -17.76 -8.30
CA LEU A 246 -3.79 -17.25 -7.21
C LEU A 246 -4.07 -15.75 -7.03
N THR A 247 -4.62 -15.34 -5.88
CA THR A 247 -4.94 -13.94 -5.60
C THR A 247 -3.95 -13.28 -4.66
N GLU A 248 -3.25 -14.06 -3.84
CA GLU A 248 -2.21 -13.58 -2.94
C GLU A 248 -1.18 -14.66 -2.66
N LEU A 249 0.06 -14.25 -2.52
CA LEU A 249 1.18 -15.09 -2.17
C LEU A 249 1.82 -14.60 -0.86
N ASN A 250 1.97 -15.47 0.12
CA ASN A 250 2.76 -15.22 1.31
C ASN A 250 4.18 -15.73 1.08
N PHE A 251 5.16 -14.85 1.14
CA PHE A 251 6.52 -15.18 0.71
C PHE A 251 7.56 -14.22 1.28
N TYR A 252 8.81 -14.60 1.16
CA TYR A 252 9.99 -13.75 1.29
C TYR A 252 11.10 -14.25 0.37
N LEU A 253 12.03 -13.37 0.03
CA LEU A 253 13.31 -13.79 -0.57
C LEU A 253 14.37 -13.89 0.52
N GLU A 254 15.31 -14.80 0.30
CA GLU A 254 16.47 -14.95 1.16
C GLU A 254 17.74 -15.14 0.30
N ASN A 255 18.83 -14.46 0.65
CA ASN A 255 20.11 -14.70 0.01
C ASN A 255 20.96 -15.72 0.83
N GLU A 256 22.12 -16.11 0.30
CA GLU A 256 23.02 -17.07 0.95
C GLU A 256 23.59 -16.60 2.30
N ARG A 257 23.39 -15.34 2.66
CA ARG A 257 23.78 -14.75 3.96
C ARG A 257 22.68 -14.77 4.99
N GLY A 258 21.48 -15.22 4.61
CA GLY A 258 20.30 -15.19 5.45
C GLY A 258 19.64 -13.80 5.55
N GLU A 259 19.98 -12.85 4.65
CA GLU A 259 19.28 -11.59 4.53
C GLU A 259 17.93 -11.82 3.85
N ARG A 260 16.86 -11.29 4.44
CA ARG A 260 15.49 -11.44 3.93
C ARG A 260 14.95 -10.15 3.34
N PHE A 261 14.26 -10.31 2.22
CA PHE A 261 13.57 -9.25 1.50
C PHE A 261 12.08 -9.62 1.48
N ASN A 262 11.26 -8.78 2.09
CA ASN A 262 9.84 -9.08 2.29
C ASN A 262 8.98 -8.34 1.26
N GLY A 263 7.72 -8.76 1.12
CA GLY A 263 6.74 -8.06 0.31
C GLY A 263 6.55 -6.61 0.79
N ILE A 264 6.37 -5.69 -0.14
CA ILE A 264 6.09 -4.28 0.16
C ILE A 264 4.68 -4.17 0.73
N VAL A 265 4.54 -3.53 1.90
CA VAL A 265 3.24 -3.33 2.58
C VAL A 265 2.63 -1.96 2.33
N ASN A 266 3.45 -0.97 1.95
CA ASN A 266 3.01 0.40 1.66
C ASN A 266 3.34 0.75 0.21
N GLY A 267 2.35 1.21 -0.54
CA GLY A 267 2.47 1.49 -1.97
C GLY A 267 1.95 0.36 -2.83
N ILE A 268 2.55 0.16 -4.00
CA ILE A 268 2.17 -0.90 -4.92
C ILE A 268 2.84 -2.20 -4.46
N SER A 269 2.02 -3.16 -4.03
CA SER A 269 2.49 -4.45 -3.50
C SER A 269 2.27 -5.61 -4.47
N ALA A 270 1.25 -5.51 -5.33
CA ALA A 270 0.92 -6.50 -6.35
C ALA A 270 0.12 -5.88 -7.50
N THR A 271 0.14 -6.53 -8.66
CA THR A 271 -0.81 -6.27 -9.75
C THR A 271 -1.58 -7.52 -10.08
N GLY A 272 -2.85 -7.34 -10.45
CA GLY A 272 -3.70 -8.42 -10.94
C GLY A 272 -3.82 -8.41 -12.46
N ASN A 273 -4.29 -9.53 -12.98
CA ASN A 273 -4.67 -9.68 -14.37
C ASN A 273 -6.00 -8.94 -14.64
N PRO A 274 -6.13 -8.15 -15.72
CA PRO A 274 -7.40 -7.52 -16.06
C PRO A 274 -8.49 -8.49 -16.49
N ASP A 275 -8.13 -9.69 -16.95
CA ASP A 275 -9.05 -10.68 -17.53
C ASP A 275 -9.53 -11.72 -16.51
N ASP A 276 -8.81 -11.91 -15.40
CA ASP A 276 -9.13 -12.88 -14.35
C ASP A 276 -8.64 -12.41 -12.96
N PRO A 277 -9.04 -13.05 -11.84
CA PRO A 277 -8.64 -12.61 -10.50
C PRO A 277 -7.20 -12.93 -10.10
N SER A 278 -6.35 -13.46 -10.98
CA SER A 278 -4.97 -13.83 -10.64
C SER A 278 -4.08 -12.62 -10.39
N THR A 279 -3.06 -12.82 -9.56
CA THR A 279 -1.98 -11.86 -9.33
C THR A 279 -0.87 -12.10 -10.35
N ASP A 280 -0.59 -11.12 -11.21
CA ASP A 280 0.46 -11.23 -12.22
C ASP A 280 1.86 -10.93 -11.68
N SER A 281 1.97 -9.95 -10.80
CA SER A 281 3.25 -9.53 -10.26
C SER A 281 3.15 -9.16 -8.77
N VAL A 282 4.25 -9.34 -8.04
CA VAL A 282 4.38 -8.92 -6.64
C VAL A 282 5.65 -8.11 -6.44
N TRP A 283 5.62 -7.14 -5.53
CA TRP A 283 6.73 -6.25 -5.19
C TRP A 283 7.32 -6.58 -3.84
N LEU A 284 8.64 -6.56 -3.76
CA LEU A 284 9.42 -6.84 -2.57
C LEU A 284 10.47 -5.74 -2.32
N ASP A 285 10.98 -5.73 -1.11
CA ASP A 285 12.22 -5.03 -0.81
C ASP A 285 13.35 -5.49 -1.72
N SER A 286 14.17 -4.54 -2.16
CA SER A 286 15.20 -4.79 -3.15
C SER A 286 16.51 -5.31 -2.55
N PRO A 287 17.09 -6.39 -3.11
CA PRO A 287 18.47 -6.80 -2.81
C PRO A 287 19.52 -6.03 -3.62
N TYR A 288 19.16 -5.00 -4.39
CA TYR A 288 20.05 -4.31 -5.32
C TYR A 288 21.37 -3.85 -4.67
N PHE A 289 21.30 -3.28 -3.49
CA PHE A 289 22.47 -2.84 -2.72
C PHE A 289 23.05 -3.92 -1.79
N SER A 290 22.45 -5.12 -1.78
CA SER A 290 23.01 -6.27 -1.08
C SER A 290 24.20 -6.86 -1.84
N THR A 291 25.11 -7.46 -1.11
CA THR A 291 26.30 -8.12 -1.69
C THR A 291 26.10 -9.62 -1.91
N GLY A 292 24.88 -10.14 -1.76
CA GLY A 292 24.54 -11.54 -2.01
C GLY A 292 24.55 -11.88 -3.51
N GLU A 293 24.99 -13.10 -3.85
CA GLU A 293 25.05 -13.59 -5.22
C GLU A 293 23.87 -14.50 -5.58
N HIS A 294 23.25 -15.14 -4.56
CA HIS A 294 22.15 -16.08 -4.74
C HIS A 294 20.88 -15.55 -4.09
N LEU A 295 19.74 -15.78 -4.74
CA LEU A 295 18.42 -15.45 -4.24
C LEU A 295 17.50 -16.64 -4.35
N THR A 296 16.78 -16.94 -3.28
CA THR A 296 15.75 -17.99 -3.24
C THR A 296 14.43 -17.39 -2.79
N LEU A 297 13.38 -17.64 -3.57
CA LEU A 297 12.00 -17.35 -3.17
C LEU A 297 11.50 -18.47 -2.27
N HIS A 298 11.01 -18.10 -1.08
CA HIS A 298 10.36 -18.98 -0.13
C HIS A 298 8.88 -18.63 -0.06
N VAL A 299 8.03 -19.47 -0.60
CA VAL A 299 6.57 -19.36 -0.46
C VAL A 299 6.16 -20.06 0.83
N THR A 300 5.31 -19.42 1.63
CA THR A 300 4.85 -19.92 2.93
C THR A 300 3.34 -20.05 3.03
N GLY A 301 2.61 -19.64 2.00
CA GLY A 301 1.16 -19.74 1.90
C GLY A 301 0.62 -19.02 0.69
N ALA A 302 -0.66 -19.22 0.41
CA ALA A 302 -1.35 -18.61 -0.72
C ALA A 302 -2.84 -18.43 -0.45
N SER A 303 -3.43 -17.43 -1.09
CA SER A 303 -4.88 -17.24 -1.18
C SER A 303 -5.36 -17.52 -2.60
N TRP A 304 -6.50 -18.18 -2.71
CA TRP A 304 -7.04 -18.65 -3.98
C TRP A 304 -8.50 -18.27 -4.16
N ILE A 305 -8.92 -18.04 -5.39
CA ILE A 305 -10.32 -18.08 -5.82
C ILE A 305 -10.50 -19.33 -6.68
N ASP A 306 -11.33 -20.27 -6.24
CA ASP A 306 -11.65 -21.46 -7.04
C ASP A 306 -12.48 -21.06 -8.27
N LYS A 307 -12.12 -21.60 -9.45
CA LYS A 307 -12.82 -21.27 -10.70
C LYS A 307 -14.29 -21.65 -10.62
N GLY A 308 -15.16 -20.72 -10.96
CA GLY A 308 -16.61 -20.80 -10.81
C GLY A 308 -17.14 -20.27 -9.47
N GLN A 309 -16.26 -19.79 -8.58
CA GLN A 309 -16.64 -19.14 -7.31
C GLN A 309 -16.18 -17.66 -7.26
N GLU A 310 -16.03 -17.04 -8.41
CA GLU A 310 -15.63 -15.62 -8.53
C GLU A 310 -16.70 -14.67 -7.99
N ARG A 311 -17.94 -15.18 -7.82
CA ARG A 311 -19.07 -14.45 -7.24
C ARG A 311 -19.83 -15.32 -6.28
N VAL A 312 -20.14 -14.78 -5.13
CA VAL A 312 -20.88 -15.44 -4.03
C VAL A 312 -22.23 -14.76 -3.87
N LYS A 313 -23.30 -15.54 -3.90
CA LYS A 313 -24.66 -15.05 -3.72
C LYS A 313 -24.99 -14.85 -2.25
N VAL A 314 -25.55 -13.70 -1.93
CA VAL A 314 -26.04 -13.32 -0.60
C VAL A 314 -27.54 -13.04 -0.68
N ASP A 315 -28.36 -13.82 0.00
CA ASP A 315 -29.79 -13.57 0.19
C ASP A 315 -29.96 -12.65 1.41
N LEU A 316 -30.06 -11.38 1.17
CA LEU A 316 -30.15 -10.33 2.19
C LEU A 316 -31.42 -10.44 3.03
N ALA A 317 -32.54 -10.80 2.39
CA ALA A 317 -33.83 -10.91 3.06
C ALA A 317 -33.92 -12.12 4.01
N LYS A 318 -33.18 -13.19 3.68
CA LYS A 318 -33.13 -14.38 4.56
C LYS A 318 -31.90 -14.38 5.48
N GLY A 319 -30.94 -13.45 5.28
CA GLY A 319 -29.70 -13.46 6.03
C GLY A 319 -28.85 -14.70 5.74
N MET A 320 -28.73 -15.10 4.48
CA MET A 320 -28.03 -16.32 4.07
C MET A 320 -26.98 -16.03 3.02
N ILE A 321 -25.88 -16.75 3.08
CA ILE A 321 -24.81 -16.74 2.08
C ILE A 321 -24.67 -18.14 1.47
N GLU A 322 -24.66 -18.24 0.15
CA GLU A 322 -24.49 -19.49 -0.58
C GLU A 322 -22.98 -19.75 -0.78
N ASP A 323 -22.49 -20.93 -0.43
CA ASP A 323 -21.10 -21.37 -0.58
C ASP A 323 -20.08 -20.31 -0.15
N PRO A 324 -20.07 -19.88 1.14
CA PRO A 324 -19.22 -18.81 1.62
C PRO A 324 -17.73 -19.14 1.48
N PRO A 325 -16.87 -18.16 1.25
CA PRO A 325 -15.42 -18.35 1.33
C PRO A 325 -15.00 -18.93 2.69
N GLN A 326 -13.86 -19.60 2.71
CA GLN A 326 -13.33 -20.26 3.89
C GLN A 326 -13.33 -19.34 5.13
N GLY A 327 -14.07 -19.73 6.16
CA GLY A 327 -14.14 -19.00 7.43
C GLY A 327 -15.01 -17.75 7.43
N VAL A 328 -15.62 -17.39 6.29
CA VAL A 328 -16.53 -16.24 6.17
C VAL A 328 -17.92 -16.59 6.68
N ARG A 329 -18.52 -15.63 7.39
CA ARG A 329 -19.93 -15.70 7.88
C ARG A 329 -20.61 -14.38 7.57
N LEU A 330 -21.88 -14.43 7.18
CA LEU A 330 -22.79 -13.28 7.21
C LEU A 330 -23.30 -13.15 8.65
N GLU A 331 -22.96 -12.08 9.32
CA GLU A 331 -23.37 -11.82 10.69
C GLU A 331 -24.80 -11.28 10.73
N TRP A 332 -25.09 -10.31 9.89
CA TRP A 332 -26.44 -9.74 9.71
C TRP A 332 -26.56 -8.94 8.41
N ALA A 333 -27.81 -8.73 7.98
CA ALA A 333 -28.19 -7.80 6.91
C ALA A 333 -29.43 -7.02 7.37
N GLU A 334 -29.38 -5.69 7.27
CA GLU A 334 -30.45 -4.80 7.68
C GLU A 334 -30.90 -3.90 6.54
N LYS A 335 -32.18 -3.94 6.22
CA LYS A 335 -32.78 -3.08 5.20
C LYS A 335 -33.08 -1.70 5.76
N ARG A 336 -32.62 -0.67 5.09
CA ARG A 336 -32.84 0.73 5.40
C ARG A 336 -33.50 1.47 4.24
N ASN A 337 -33.84 2.75 4.46
CA ASN A 337 -34.53 3.54 3.42
C ASN A 337 -33.67 3.72 2.15
N ALA A 338 -32.33 3.82 2.28
CA ALA A 338 -31.41 4.09 1.19
C ALA A 338 -30.70 2.82 0.67
N GLY A 339 -31.11 1.62 1.10
CA GLY A 339 -30.48 0.37 0.67
C GLY A 339 -30.35 -0.66 1.78
N TRP A 340 -29.29 -1.44 1.76
CA TRP A 340 -28.98 -2.42 2.79
C TRP A 340 -27.66 -2.10 3.47
N VAL A 341 -27.55 -2.40 4.76
CA VAL A 341 -26.28 -2.48 5.47
C VAL A 341 -26.04 -3.92 5.85
N VAL A 342 -24.81 -4.39 5.57
CA VAL A 342 -24.43 -5.79 5.76
C VAL A 342 -23.14 -5.89 6.56
N SER A 343 -23.06 -6.91 7.40
CA SER A 343 -21.85 -7.21 8.16
C SER A 343 -21.45 -8.66 7.97
N PHE A 344 -20.20 -8.85 7.64
CA PHE A 344 -19.56 -10.15 7.51
C PHE A 344 -18.43 -10.27 8.53
N SER A 345 -18.06 -11.51 8.85
CA SER A 345 -16.84 -11.76 9.59
C SER A 345 -16.03 -12.87 8.94
N ALA A 346 -14.72 -12.84 9.13
CA ALA A 346 -13.81 -13.88 8.70
C ALA A 346 -12.82 -14.24 9.80
N GLY A 347 -12.25 -15.44 9.75
CA GLY A 347 -11.17 -15.83 10.64
C GLY A 347 -9.94 -14.95 10.38
N TYR A 348 -9.42 -14.36 11.45
CA TYR A 348 -8.26 -13.49 11.38
C TYR A 348 -6.98 -14.31 11.20
N ARG A 349 -6.28 -14.10 10.09
CA ARG A 349 -4.95 -14.67 9.83
C ARG A 349 -3.94 -13.58 9.53
N TRP A 350 -3.89 -12.57 10.44
CA TRP A 350 -3.02 -11.39 10.32
C TRP A 350 -1.56 -11.72 9.96
N GLU A 351 -1.05 -12.86 10.42
CA GLU A 351 0.32 -13.29 10.12
C GLU A 351 0.48 -13.89 8.71
N LYS A 352 -0.63 -14.16 8.00
CA LYS A 352 -0.64 -14.95 6.76
C LYS A 352 -1.37 -14.31 5.60
N THR A 353 -2.12 -13.23 5.81
CA THR A 353 -2.80 -12.52 4.73
C THR A 353 -2.66 -11.01 4.90
N MET A 354 -2.43 -10.31 3.81
CA MET A 354 -2.45 -8.85 3.76
C MET A 354 -3.87 -8.31 3.49
N HIS A 355 -4.85 -9.18 3.33
CA HIS A 355 -6.23 -8.79 3.05
C HIS A 355 -6.94 -8.32 4.32
N TYR A 356 -7.22 -7.02 4.35
CA TYR A 356 -8.11 -6.40 5.34
C TYR A 356 -9.58 -6.44 4.91
N GLN A 357 -9.88 -6.96 3.71
CA GLN A 357 -11.19 -6.99 3.11
C GLN A 357 -11.55 -8.42 2.73
N ILE A 358 -12.78 -8.80 3.02
CA ILE A 358 -13.35 -10.09 2.60
C ILE A 358 -13.83 -9.99 1.15
N TRP A 359 -14.41 -8.84 0.81
CA TRP A 359 -15.07 -8.58 -0.45
C TRP A 359 -14.42 -7.44 -1.23
N LYS A 360 -14.42 -7.53 -2.56
CA LYS A 360 -14.04 -6.41 -3.43
C LYS A 360 -15.01 -5.24 -3.27
N SER A 361 -14.68 -4.10 -3.85
CA SER A 361 -15.43 -2.84 -3.66
C SER A 361 -16.63 -2.69 -4.59
N CYS A 362 -17.25 -3.78 -5.03
CA CYS A 362 -18.46 -3.76 -5.83
C CYS A 362 -19.39 -4.92 -5.46
N PHE A 363 -20.68 -4.73 -5.73
CA PHE A 363 -21.70 -5.79 -5.71
C PHE A 363 -22.46 -5.82 -7.04
N TYR A 364 -23.12 -6.93 -7.32
CA TYR A 364 -23.90 -7.12 -8.53
C TYR A 364 -25.34 -7.43 -8.16
N ASP A 365 -26.26 -6.84 -8.93
CA ASP A 365 -27.69 -7.13 -8.84
C ASP A 365 -28.10 -8.39 -9.62
N GLU A 366 -29.39 -8.71 -9.66
CA GLU A 366 -29.94 -9.87 -10.37
C GLU A 366 -29.72 -9.81 -11.89
N ASP A 367 -29.58 -8.61 -12.45
CA ASP A 367 -29.32 -8.40 -13.87
C ASP A 367 -27.81 -8.45 -14.19
N GLY A 368 -26.96 -8.60 -13.17
CA GLY A 368 -25.49 -8.63 -13.28
C GLY A 368 -24.86 -7.25 -13.43
N THR A 369 -25.60 -6.17 -13.14
CA THR A 369 -25.06 -4.80 -13.14
C THR A 369 -24.20 -4.60 -11.91
N ALA A 370 -22.99 -4.04 -12.12
CA ALA A 370 -22.07 -3.70 -11.04
C ALA A 370 -22.46 -2.37 -10.38
N HIS A 371 -22.38 -2.33 -9.06
CA HIS A 371 -22.61 -1.17 -8.22
C HIS A 371 -21.44 -1.03 -7.24
N ASP A 372 -20.95 0.19 -7.01
CA ASP A 372 -19.84 0.44 -6.12
C ASP A 372 -20.24 0.34 -4.65
N ILE A 373 -19.31 -0.11 -3.82
CA ILE A 373 -19.38 -0.06 -2.35
C ILE A 373 -18.51 1.13 -1.90
N ASP A 374 -19.16 2.28 -1.71
CA ASP A 374 -18.46 3.54 -1.41
C ASP A 374 -17.95 3.63 0.02
N GLN A 375 -18.69 3.06 0.97
CA GLN A 375 -18.43 3.19 2.40
C GLN A 375 -18.30 1.83 3.07
N ARG A 376 -17.20 1.63 3.80
CA ARG A 376 -16.84 0.38 4.43
C ARG A 376 -16.13 0.62 5.76
N GLY A 377 -16.48 -0.17 6.76
CA GLY A 377 -15.76 -0.26 8.03
C GLY A 377 -15.16 -1.63 8.25
N VAL A 378 -13.95 -1.70 8.77
CA VAL A 378 -13.29 -2.94 9.21
C VAL A 378 -12.95 -2.81 10.69
N SER A 379 -13.22 -3.85 11.47
CA SER A 379 -13.05 -3.86 12.92
C SER A 379 -12.67 -5.26 13.42
N ASP A 380 -11.99 -5.34 14.56
CA ASP A 380 -11.76 -6.59 15.32
C ASP A 380 -12.91 -6.93 16.27
N SER A 381 -13.96 -6.12 16.28
CA SER A 381 -15.16 -6.29 17.12
C SER A 381 -16.42 -6.28 16.28
N PRO A 382 -17.47 -7.05 16.64
CA PRO A 382 -18.75 -7.01 15.95
C PRO A 382 -19.30 -5.58 15.90
N MET A 383 -19.84 -5.17 14.76
CA MET A 383 -20.47 -3.86 14.64
C MET A 383 -21.92 -3.92 15.11
N ILE A 384 -22.32 -2.93 15.88
CA ILE A 384 -23.70 -2.75 16.35
C ILE A 384 -24.29 -1.53 15.65
N LEU A 385 -25.51 -1.70 15.14
CA LEU A 385 -26.31 -0.60 14.58
C LEU A 385 -27.36 -0.18 15.60
N GLY A 386 -27.03 0.70 16.54
CA GLY A 386 -27.95 1.26 17.52
C GLY A 386 -27.45 1.25 18.95
N GLU A 387 -28.18 1.91 19.85
CA GLU A 387 -27.90 1.87 21.28
C GLU A 387 -28.32 0.52 21.85
N ILE A 388 -27.38 -0.14 22.53
CA ILE A 388 -27.64 -1.40 23.25
C ILE A 388 -27.56 -1.16 24.75
N SER A 389 -28.38 -1.87 25.52
CA SER A 389 -28.40 -1.77 26.98
C SER A 389 -28.79 -3.09 27.64
N GLY A 390 -28.47 -3.24 28.90
CA GLY A 390 -28.86 -4.40 29.71
C GLY A 390 -28.39 -5.73 29.12
N ALA A 391 -29.32 -6.65 28.91
CA ALA A 391 -29.00 -8.00 28.39
C ALA A 391 -28.38 -8.01 26.97
N GLU A 392 -28.68 -7.00 26.16
CA GLU A 392 -28.09 -6.85 24.83
C GLU A 392 -26.60 -6.50 24.92
N LEU A 393 -26.23 -5.62 25.88
CA LEU A 393 -24.83 -5.28 26.14
C LEU A 393 -24.04 -6.52 26.62
N GLU A 394 -24.60 -7.29 27.56
CA GLU A 394 -23.96 -8.54 28.03
C GLU A 394 -23.76 -9.54 26.89
N SER A 395 -24.76 -9.65 26.00
CA SER A 395 -24.68 -10.53 24.81
C SER A 395 -23.60 -10.05 23.83
N TYR A 396 -23.50 -8.75 23.62
CA TYR A 396 -22.48 -8.15 22.77
C TYR A 396 -21.07 -8.36 23.34
N GLU A 397 -20.86 -8.08 24.63
CA GLU A 397 -19.56 -8.28 25.29
C GLU A 397 -19.12 -9.75 25.20
N ALA A 398 -20.07 -10.69 25.33
CA ALA A 398 -19.79 -12.10 25.14
C ALA A 398 -19.41 -12.45 23.67
N ALA A 399 -20.11 -11.86 22.69
CA ALA A 399 -19.83 -12.04 21.28
C ALA A 399 -18.47 -11.41 20.89
N GLU A 400 -18.18 -10.22 21.38
CA GLU A 400 -16.88 -9.55 21.17
C GLU A 400 -15.72 -10.38 21.75
N LYS A 401 -15.89 -10.91 22.95
CA LYS A 401 -14.89 -11.76 23.58
C LYS A 401 -14.68 -13.05 22.78
N ALA A 402 -15.76 -13.71 22.33
CA ALA A 402 -15.67 -14.91 21.52
C ALA A 402 -14.99 -14.63 20.17
N ALA A 403 -15.30 -13.50 19.53
CA ALA A 403 -14.68 -13.09 18.27
C ALA A 403 -13.16 -12.88 18.43
N LYS A 404 -12.73 -12.22 19.50
CA LYS A 404 -11.30 -12.03 19.83
C LYS A 404 -10.60 -13.36 20.13
N GLU A 405 -11.24 -14.27 20.84
CA GLU A 405 -10.70 -15.62 21.12
C GLU A 405 -10.58 -16.46 19.85
N GLU A 406 -11.54 -16.33 18.90
CA GLU A 406 -11.51 -16.98 17.60
C GLU A 406 -10.57 -16.25 16.60
N GLY A 407 -10.09 -15.06 16.94
CA GLY A 407 -9.29 -14.21 16.04
C GLY A 407 -10.07 -13.78 14.80
N ARG A 408 -11.32 -13.33 14.95
CA ARG A 408 -12.17 -12.86 13.86
C ARG A 408 -12.05 -11.37 13.67
N TYR A 409 -12.20 -10.93 12.42
CA TYR A 409 -12.42 -9.53 12.07
C TYR A 409 -13.75 -9.39 11.33
N PHE A 410 -14.29 -8.18 11.34
CA PHE A 410 -15.58 -7.83 10.79
C PHE A 410 -15.43 -6.79 9.69
N GLU A 411 -16.21 -6.97 8.65
CA GLU A 411 -16.33 -6.02 7.55
C GLU A 411 -17.79 -5.65 7.40
N THR A 412 -18.09 -4.34 7.50
CA THR A 412 -19.45 -3.81 7.41
C THR A 412 -19.50 -2.71 6.36
N PHE A 413 -20.47 -2.78 5.46
CA PHE A 413 -20.61 -1.81 4.38
C PHE A 413 -22.07 -1.60 3.96
N GLY A 414 -22.30 -0.48 3.26
CA GLY A 414 -23.58 -0.12 2.68
C GLY A 414 -23.70 -0.59 1.22
N LEU A 415 -24.85 -1.16 0.88
CA LEU A 415 -25.29 -1.43 -0.49
C LEU A 415 -26.31 -0.35 -0.85
N LYS A 416 -25.78 0.81 -1.26
CA LYS A 416 -26.58 2.00 -1.54
C LYS A 416 -27.50 1.78 -2.71
N ASP A 417 -28.73 2.33 -2.63
CA ASP A 417 -29.80 2.22 -3.63
C ASP A 417 -30.21 0.77 -3.99
N CYS A 418 -29.68 -0.22 -3.27
CA CYS A 418 -30.01 -1.62 -3.46
C CYS A 418 -31.41 -1.91 -2.90
N THR A 419 -32.35 -2.23 -3.77
CA THR A 419 -33.71 -2.66 -3.41
C THR A 419 -33.91 -4.18 -3.50
N ALA A 420 -32.96 -4.88 -4.12
CA ALA A 420 -32.97 -6.32 -4.32
C ALA A 420 -32.88 -7.10 -2.99
N ASP A 421 -33.50 -8.26 -2.95
CA ASP A 421 -33.39 -9.18 -1.81
C ASP A 421 -32.15 -10.09 -1.90
N CYS A 422 -31.55 -10.20 -3.10
CA CYS A 422 -30.32 -10.97 -3.35
C CYS A 422 -29.29 -10.11 -4.09
N VAL A 423 -28.00 -10.29 -3.74
CA VAL A 423 -26.86 -9.67 -4.43
C VAL A 423 -25.74 -10.70 -4.60
N TRP A 424 -24.79 -10.40 -5.49
CA TRP A 424 -23.58 -11.18 -5.66
C TRP A 424 -22.37 -10.31 -5.29
N LEU A 425 -21.48 -10.85 -4.47
CA LEU A 425 -20.25 -10.22 -4.02
C LEU A 425 -19.05 -10.96 -4.59
N GLU A 426 -18.01 -10.24 -5.00
CA GLU A 426 -16.73 -10.82 -5.41
C GLU A 426 -15.84 -10.99 -4.19
N PRO A 427 -15.44 -12.24 -3.83
CA PRO A 427 -14.56 -12.47 -2.70
C PRO A 427 -13.11 -12.09 -3.04
N CYS A 428 -12.34 -11.68 -2.03
CA CYS A 428 -10.89 -11.54 -2.16
C CYS A 428 -10.20 -12.91 -2.16
N TRP A 429 -10.81 -13.94 -1.58
CA TRP A 429 -10.39 -15.34 -1.63
C TRP A 429 -11.59 -16.29 -1.44
N THR A 430 -11.50 -17.52 -1.93
CA THR A 430 -12.41 -18.62 -1.54
C THR A 430 -11.76 -19.53 -0.53
N ARG A 431 -10.44 -19.73 -0.60
CA ARG A 431 -9.65 -20.52 0.34
C ARG A 431 -8.24 -19.95 0.54
N ILE A 432 -7.67 -20.25 1.72
CA ILE A 432 -6.32 -19.89 2.13
C ILE A 432 -5.57 -21.15 2.50
N THR A 433 -4.34 -21.31 2.02
CA THR A 433 -3.51 -22.50 2.24
C THR A 433 -2.15 -22.14 2.83
N ASP A 434 -1.57 -23.10 3.57
CA ASP A 434 -0.22 -23.03 4.13
C ASP A 434 0.77 -23.82 3.24
N SER A 435 0.46 -24.00 1.97
CA SER A 435 1.32 -24.68 1.02
C SER A 435 2.65 -23.93 0.83
N THR A 436 3.74 -24.68 0.78
CA THR A 436 5.08 -24.10 0.68
C THR A 436 5.77 -24.49 -0.62
N ALA A 437 6.60 -23.60 -1.14
CA ALA A 437 7.48 -23.86 -2.26
C ALA A 437 8.80 -23.08 -2.10
N GLN A 438 9.84 -23.53 -2.78
CA GLN A 438 11.11 -22.82 -2.89
C GLN A 438 11.53 -22.77 -4.35
N VAL A 439 11.93 -21.59 -4.80
CA VAL A 439 12.37 -21.33 -6.19
C VAL A 439 13.70 -20.58 -6.14
N VAL A 440 14.71 -21.13 -6.78
CA VAL A 440 16.02 -20.46 -6.93
C VAL A 440 15.93 -19.47 -8.09
N ILE A 441 16.22 -18.20 -7.83
CA ILE A 441 16.18 -17.13 -8.83
C ILE A 441 17.53 -16.96 -9.51
N LYS A 442 18.62 -16.98 -8.74
CA LYS A 442 20.01 -16.88 -9.22
C LYS A 442 21.00 -17.52 -8.24
#